data_4967014177754702e488b8fa8a10874e
#
_entry.id   4967014177754702e488b8fa8a10874e
#
_cell.length_a   1.000
_cell.length_b   1.000
_cell.length_c   1.000
_cell.angle_alpha   90.00
_cell.angle_beta   90.00
_cell.angle_gamma   90.00
#
_symmetry.space_group_name_H-M   'P 1'
#
loop_
_entity.id
_entity.type
_entity.pdbx_description
1 polymer ?
#
loop_
_entity_poly.entity_id
_entity_poly.type
_entity_poly.pdbx_seq_one_letter_code
_entity_poly.pdbx_strand_id
1 'polypeptide(L)'
;MWAIVDFEASGLSEHSYPIEVGYSLPDGTSNSMLINPLSTSDNWTHWDQQAQLDIHKLTRQTLEQEGMQVVDVCQHLNTVLGQYELVLCDSEWDLFWLGRLYHAAHMRPSFVLTEVSHWLKNKNGLERGHFKLALDSLCEMKHQAGYDAKQIRLVIDTLVKSP
;
A
#
# COMPACT_ATOMS: atom_id res chain seq x y z
N MET A 1 -4.02 -6.19 -17.41
CA MET A 1 -4.85 -5.75 -16.25
C MET A 1 -3.90 -5.47 -15.08
N TRP A 2 -4.21 -4.50 -14.23
CA TRP A 2 -3.35 -4.07 -13.13
C TRP A 2 -4.14 -3.95 -11.82
N ALA A 3 -3.46 -4.21 -10.71
CA ALA A 3 -3.98 -4.04 -9.36
C ALA A 3 -3.30 -2.84 -8.69
N ILE A 4 -3.89 -2.31 -7.62
CA ILE A 4 -3.31 -1.27 -6.77
C ILE A 4 -3.06 -1.85 -5.40
N VAL A 5 -1.95 -1.44 -4.78
CA VAL A 5 -1.62 -1.66 -3.37
C VAL A 5 -1.33 -0.31 -2.72
N ASP A 6 -1.73 -0.17 -1.48
CA ASP A 6 -1.45 0.96 -0.61
C ASP A 6 -1.10 0.47 0.79
N PHE A 7 -0.24 1.19 1.50
CA PHE A 7 0.18 0.86 2.86
C PHE A 7 -0.03 2.02 3.82
N GLU A 8 -0.51 1.71 5.01
CA GLU A 8 -0.30 2.56 6.18
C GLU A 8 0.87 2.02 7.01
N ALA A 9 1.59 2.89 7.68
CA ALA A 9 2.79 2.53 8.42
C ALA A 9 2.88 3.22 9.78
N SER A 10 3.78 2.72 10.62
CA SER A 10 4.05 3.26 11.96
C SER A 10 4.66 4.67 11.97
N GLY A 11 4.86 5.26 10.80
CA GLY A 11 5.40 6.61 10.57
C GLY A 11 6.26 6.66 9.30
N LEU A 12 6.82 7.82 9.00
CA LEU A 12 7.70 8.07 7.86
C LEU A 12 9.17 8.09 8.32
N SER A 13 9.78 6.92 8.45
CA SER A 13 11.17 6.76 8.94
C SER A 13 11.77 5.47 8.38
N GLU A 14 13.08 5.41 8.27
CA GLU A 14 13.82 4.17 7.93
C GLU A 14 13.57 3.02 8.92
N HIS A 15 13.07 3.32 10.13
CA HIS A 15 12.70 2.35 11.15
C HIS A 15 11.21 2.00 11.12
N SER A 16 10.42 2.67 10.29
CA SER A 16 8.99 2.41 10.16
C SER A 16 8.71 1.03 9.54
N TYR A 17 7.57 0.50 9.84
CA TYR A 17 7.07 -0.78 9.35
C TYR A 17 5.59 -0.68 8.97
N PRO A 18 5.11 -1.53 8.06
CA PRO A 18 3.72 -1.49 7.64
C PRO A 18 2.79 -1.98 8.76
N ILE A 19 1.68 -1.28 8.94
CA ILE A 19 0.65 -1.58 9.94
C ILE A 19 -0.70 -1.97 9.32
N GLU A 20 -0.97 -1.51 8.11
CA GLU A 20 -2.10 -1.93 7.28
C GLU A 20 -1.63 -2.05 5.83
N VAL A 21 -2.16 -3.00 5.10
CA VAL A 21 -2.02 -3.10 3.65
C VAL A 21 -3.38 -3.27 3.02
N GLY A 22 -3.66 -2.48 1.99
CA GLY A 22 -4.87 -2.55 1.20
C GLY A 22 -4.59 -2.78 -0.28
N TYR A 23 -5.59 -3.29 -0.99
CA TYR A 23 -5.52 -3.45 -2.43
C TYR A 23 -6.85 -3.14 -3.12
N SER A 24 -6.77 -2.80 -4.40
CA SER A 24 -7.91 -2.66 -5.29
C SER A 24 -7.66 -3.42 -6.59
N LEU A 25 -8.61 -4.27 -6.98
CA LEU A 25 -8.54 -5.15 -8.14
C LEU A 25 -9.30 -4.59 -9.34
N PRO A 26 -9.03 -5.07 -10.57
CA PRO A 26 -9.69 -4.60 -11.79
C PRO A 26 -11.20 -4.79 -11.82
N ASP A 27 -11.74 -5.77 -11.10
CA ASP A 27 -13.17 -6.05 -10.97
C ASP A 27 -13.90 -5.13 -9.99
N GLY A 28 -13.17 -4.18 -9.36
CA GLY A 28 -13.68 -3.27 -8.34
C GLY A 28 -13.62 -3.80 -6.92
N THR A 29 -13.19 -5.04 -6.71
CA THR A 29 -12.93 -5.60 -5.37
C THR A 29 -11.82 -4.80 -4.70
N SER A 30 -12.04 -4.42 -3.44
CA SER A 30 -11.01 -3.83 -2.57
C SER A 30 -11.10 -4.44 -1.18
N ASN A 31 -9.95 -4.59 -0.54
CA ASN A 31 -9.86 -5.11 0.82
C ASN A 31 -8.62 -4.55 1.52
N SER A 32 -8.58 -4.65 2.85
CA SER A 32 -7.37 -4.34 3.62
C SER A 32 -7.18 -5.32 4.77
N MET A 33 -5.97 -5.37 5.29
CA MET A 33 -5.56 -6.24 6.39
C MET A 33 -4.68 -5.44 7.34
N LEU A 34 -5.02 -5.45 8.63
CA LEU A 34 -4.15 -4.98 9.70
C LEU A 34 -3.03 -6.01 9.92
N ILE A 35 -1.85 -5.51 10.24
CA ILE A 35 -0.63 -6.32 10.41
C ILE A 35 -0.22 -6.31 11.87
N ASN A 36 -0.09 -7.50 12.47
CA ASN A 36 0.34 -7.62 13.86
C ASN A 36 1.87 -7.41 13.97
N PRO A 37 2.34 -6.35 14.64
CA PRO A 37 3.78 -6.06 14.74
C PRO A 37 4.54 -7.05 15.64
N LEU A 38 3.84 -7.83 16.44
CA LEU A 38 4.44 -8.88 17.30
C LEU A 38 4.61 -10.21 16.57
N SER A 39 4.13 -10.33 15.33
CA SER A 39 4.16 -11.58 14.56
C SER A 39 5.46 -11.82 13.81
N THR A 40 6.49 -11.04 14.07
CA THR A 40 7.84 -11.16 13.47
C THR A 40 8.92 -11.08 14.53
N SER A 41 10.10 -11.65 14.23
CA SER A 41 11.32 -11.47 15.01
C SER A 41 12.05 -10.15 14.72
N ASP A 42 11.62 -9.42 13.68
CA ASP A 42 12.13 -8.09 13.39
C ASP A 42 11.77 -7.11 14.51
N ASN A 43 12.67 -6.16 14.77
CA ASN A 43 12.47 -5.17 15.84
C ASN A 43 11.51 -4.07 15.38
N TRP A 44 10.21 -4.38 15.27
CA TRP A 44 9.14 -3.45 14.90
C TRP A 44 8.65 -2.66 16.10
N THR A 45 9.48 -1.74 16.60
CA THR A 45 9.19 -0.92 17.78
C THR A 45 8.98 0.56 17.49
N HIS A 46 9.36 1.04 16.29
CA HIS A 46 9.12 2.41 15.88
C HIS A 46 7.63 2.76 15.92
N TRP A 47 7.30 3.92 16.49
CA TRP A 47 5.92 4.41 16.52
C TRP A 47 5.89 5.93 16.51
N ASP A 48 5.25 6.50 15.51
CA ASP A 48 5.03 7.93 15.40
C ASP A 48 3.64 8.27 15.98
N GLN A 49 3.63 8.89 17.16
CA GLN A 49 2.41 9.27 17.84
C GLN A 49 1.60 10.32 17.04
N GLN A 50 2.27 11.20 16.29
CA GLN A 50 1.59 12.19 15.47
C GLN A 50 0.90 11.53 14.28
N ALA A 51 1.56 10.56 13.64
CA ALA A 51 0.95 9.78 12.56
C ALA A 51 -0.28 9.01 13.05
N GLN A 52 -0.24 8.44 14.27
CA GLN A 52 -1.41 7.83 14.87
C GLN A 52 -2.57 8.82 15.06
N LEU A 53 -2.29 10.01 15.57
CA LEU A 53 -3.34 10.99 15.90
C LEU A 53 -3.94 11.67 14.67
N ASP A 54 -3.13 11.97 13.68
CA ASP A 54 -3.54 12.82 12.55
C ASP A 54 -3.79 12.04 11.26
N ILE A 55 -3.15 10.89 11.10
CA ILE A 55 -3.13 10.15 9.83
C ILE A 55 -4.00 8.89 9.93
N HIS A 56 -3.41 7.76 10.35
CA HIS A 56 -4.06 6.45 10.22
C HIS A 56 -5.03 6.10 11.37
N LYS A 57 -5.00 6.80 12.49
CA LYS A 57 -5.89 6.59 13.66
C LYS A 57 -5.81 5.19 14.33
N LEU A 58 -4.96 4.31 13.85
CA LEU A 58 -4.76 2.97 14.40
C LEU A 58 -3.88 3.04 15.65
N THR A 59 -4.20 2.26 16.66
CA THR A 59 -3.35 2.11 17.84
C THR A 59 -2.51 0.84 17.74
N ARG A 60 -1.34 0.84 18.35
CA ARG A 60 -0.51 -0.36 18.43
C ARG A 60 -1.27 -1.53 19.09
N GLN A 61 -2.07 -1.25 20.12
CA GLN A 61 -2.90 -2.25 20.78
C GLN A 61 -3.91 -2.91 19.82
N THR A 62 -4.56 -2.12 18.96
CA THR A 62 -5.46 -2.65 17.92
C THR A 62 -4.73 -3.60 16.99
N LEU A 63 -3.52 -3.24 16.55
CA LEU A 63 -2.72 -4.09 15.66
C LEU A 63 -2.30 -5.41 16.33
N GLU A 64 -1.97 -5.37 17.62
CA GLU A 64 -1.61 -6.56 18.40
C GLU A 64 -2.80 -7.51 18.63
N GLN A 65 -4.01 -6.98 18.75
CA GLN A 65 -5.23 -7.75 18.99
C GLN A 65 -5.93 -8.24 17.72
N GLU A 66 -5.95 -7.43 16.67
CA GLU A 66 -6.76 -7.66 15.47
C GLU A 66 -5.91 -7.92 14.21
N GLY A 67 -4.61 -7.60 14.26
CA GLY A 67 -3.72 -7.75 13.13
C GLY A 67 -3.42 -9.22 12.79
N MET A 68 -3.32 -9.48 11.49
CA MET A 68 -2.90 -10.78 10.95
C MET A 68 -1.40 -10.99 11.13
N GLN A 69 -0.98 -12.26 11.16
CA GLN A 69 0.43 -12.62 11.12
C GLN A 69 1.08 -12.16 9.81
N VAL A 70 2.31 -11.67 9.86
CA VAL A 70 3.03 -11.20 8.65
C VAL A 70 3.10 -12.27 7.55
N VAL A 71 3.23 -13.53 7.92
CA VAL A 71 3.26 -14.66 6.97
C VAL A 71 1.92 -14.82 6.25
N ASP A 72 0.81 -14.75 6.98
CA ASP A 72 -0.54 -14.90 6.42
C ASP A 72 -0.89 -13.73 5.49
N VAL A 73 -0.49 -12.51 5.85
CA VAL A 73 -0.64 -11.33 4.98
C VAL A 73 0.13 -11.53 3.67
N CYS A 74 1.40 -11.94 3.75
CA CYS A 74 2.22 -12.19 2.54
C CYS A 74 1.66 -13.32 1.67
N GLN A 75 1.16 -14.39 2.26
CA GLN A 75 0.52 -15.49 1.52
C GLN A 75 -0.75 -15.01 0.80
N HIS A 76 -1.57 -14.22 1.49
CA HIS A 76 -2.78 -13.64 0.91
C HIS A 76 -2.44 -12.72 -0.26
N LEU A 77 -1.49 -11.79 -0.08
CA LEU A 77 -1.05 -10.88 -1.15
C LEU A 77 -0.50 -11.66 -2.35
N ASN A 78 0.32 -12.68 -2.13
CA ASN A 78 0.83 -13.52 -3.20
C ASN A 78 -0.29 -14.22 -3.96
N THR A 79 -1.30 -14.72 -3.26
CA THR A 79 -2.46 -15.39 -3.88
C THR A 79 -3.29 -14.43 -4.72
N VAL A 80 -3.57 -13.24 -4.19
CA VAL A 80 -4.46 -12.27 -4.83
C VAL A 80 -3.75 -11.47 -5.92
N LEU A 81 -2.54 -10.99 -5.64
CA LEU A 81 -1.81 -10.08 -6.54
C LEU A 81 -0.90 -10.80 -7.53
N GLY A 82 -0.44 -12.01 -7.22
CA GLY A 82 0.44 -12.79 -8.09
C GLY A 82 -0.15 -13.19 -9.45
N GLN A 83 -1.46 -13.01 -9.63
CA GLN A 83 -2.13 -13.23 -10.91
C GLN A 83 -2.13 -12.01 -11.85
N TYR A 84 -1.65 -10.86 -11.38
CA TYR A 84 -1.62 -9.63 -12.17
C TYR A 84 -0.20 -9.34 -12.67
N GLU A 85 -0.09 -9.01 -13.96
CA GLU A 85 1.18 -8.64 -14.59
C GLU A 85 1.77 -7.33 -14.05
N LEU A 86 0.90 -6.48 -13.50
CA LEU A 86 1.28 -5.16 -13.00
C LEU A 86 0.53 -4.87 -11.71
N VAL A 87 1.27 -4.56 -10.66
CA VAL A 87 0.75 -4.05 -9.40
C VAL A 87 1.36 -2.67 -9.17
N LEU A 88 0.52 -1.68 -8.92
CA LEU A 88 0.93 -0.28 -8.78
C LEU A 88 0.74 0.21 -7.35
N CYS A 89 1.56 1.16 -6.94
CA CYS A 89 1.43 1.93 -5.70
C CYS A 89 1.65 3.42 -5.96
N ASP A 90 1.28 4.28 -5.04
CA ASP A 90 1.38 5.73 -5.24
C ASP A 90 2.73 6.32 -4.81
N SER A 91 3.50 5.62 -3.99
CA SER A 91 4.75 6.14 -3.43
C SER A 91 5.90 5.13 -3.36
N GLU A 92 7.13 5.65 -3.25
CA GLU A 92 8.32 4.84 -2.98
C GLU A 92 8.30 4.25 -1.55
N TRP A 93 7.54 4.83 -0.64
CA TRP A 93 7.36 4.29 0.69
C TRP A 93 6.64 2.95 0.68
N ASP A 94 5.66 2.76 -0.21
CA ASP A 94 4.98 1.47 -0.36
C ASP A 94 5.94 0.37 -0.80
N LEU A 95 6.88 0.69 -1.70
CA LEU A 95 7.94 -0.24 -2.09
C LEU A 95 8.82 -0.62 -0.90
N PHE A 96 9.18 0.37 -0.08
CA PHE A 96 9.98 0.14 1.13
C PHE A 96 9.22 -0.74 2.14
N TRP A 97 7.96 -0.43 2.43
CA TRP A 97 7.15 -1.20 3.38
C TRP A 97 6.80 -2.60 2.87
N LEU A 98 6.58 -2.77 1.58
CA LEU A 98 6.47 -4.12 0.98
C LEU A 98 7.73 -4.94 1.25
N GLY A 99 8.90 -4.37 1.02
CA GLY A 99 10.19 -5.01 1.30
C GLY A 99 10.32 -5.41 2.78
N ARG A 100 9.95 -4.51 3.69
CA ARG A 100 9.95 -4.77 5.15
C ARG A 100 9.00 -5.91 5.52
N LEU A 101 7.78 -5.93 4.97
CA LEU A 101 6.78 -6.96 5.22
C LEU A 101 7.27 -8.35 4.79
N TYR A 102 7.75 -8.45 3.56
CA TYR A 102 8.20 -9.72 3.01
C TYR A 102 9.50 -10.22 3.65
N HIS A 103 10.39 -9.31 4.05
CA HIS A 103 11.57 -9.65 4.86
C HIS A 103 11.17 -10.26 6.20
N ALA A 104 10.25 -9.61 6.92
CA ALA A 104 9.74 -10.06 8.22
C ALA A 104 9.03 -11.42 8.15
N ALA A 105 8.41 -11.73 7.02
CA ALA A 105 7.76 -13.02 6.77
C ALA A 105 8.73 -14.11 6.25
N HIS A 106 10.00 -13.79 5.97
CA HIS A 106 10.95 -14.66 5.27
C HIS A 106 10.41 -15.20 3.93
N MET A 107 9.66 -14.36 3.21
CA MET A 107 9.01 -14.71 1.94
C MET A 107 9.48 -13.79 0.80
N ARG A 108 9.03 -14.10 -0.40
CA ARG A 108 9.20 -13.24 -1.59
C ARG A 108 7.85 -12.95 -2.22
N PRO A 109 7.62 -11.71 -2.69
CA PRO A 109 6.42 -11.41 -3.46
C PRO A 109 6.42 -12.21 -4.77
N SER A 110 5.23 -12.70 -5.16
CA SER A 110 4.99 -13.35 -6.46
C SER A 110 4.57 -12.34 -7.54
N PHE A 111 4.61 -11.07 -7.23
CA PHE A 111 4.29 -9.95 -8.12
C PHE A 111 5.38 -8.86 -8.04
N VAL A 112 5.36 -7.96 -9.01
CA VAL A 112 6.25 -6.80 -9.03
C VAL A 112 5.43 -5.56 -8.72
N LEU A 113 5.79 -4.84 -7.65
CA LEU A 113 5.20 -3.56 -7.30
C LEU A 113 5.94 -2.44 -8.03
N THR A 114 5.20 -1.54 -8.67
CA THR A 114 5.74 -0.41 -9.44
C THR A 114 5.07 0.88 -8.99
N GLU A 115 5.85 1.91 -8.76
CA GLU A 115 5.32 3.24 -8.44
C GLU A 115 4.60 3.83 -9.68
N VAL A 116 3.40 4.34 -9.47
CA VAL A 116 2.46 4.75 -10.51
C VAL A 116 2.99 5.88 -11.41
N SER A 117 3.72 6.85 -10.83
CA SER A 117 4.25 7.96 -11.61
C SER A 117 5.35 7.48 -12.56
N HIS A 118 6.15 6.50 -12.16
CA HIS A 118 7.14 5.88 -13.01
C HIS A 118 6.48 5.12 -14.18
N TRP A 119 5.41 4.38 -13.88
CA TRP A 119 4.65 3.66 -14.89
C TRP A 119 3.96 4.60 -15.90
N LEU A 120 3.28 5.67 -15.42
CA LEU A 120 2.60 6.66 -16.26
C LEU A 120 3.59 7.41 -17.18
N LYS A 121 4.76 7.79 -16.66
CA LYS A 121 5.80 8.42 -17.47
C LYS A 121 6.22 7.54 -18.64
N ASN A 122 6.43 6.26 -18.39
CA ASN A 122 6.85 5.32 -19.42
C ASN A 122 5.73 5.00 -20.43
N LYS A 123 4.46 5.02 -19.99
CA LYS A 123 3.31 4.68 -20.82
C LYS A 123 2.78 5.85 -21.64
N ASN A 124 2.57 7.01 -21.02
CA ASN A 124 1.86 8.15 -21.60
C ASN A 124 2.69 9.44 -21.63
N GLY A 125 3.94 9.42 -21.18
CA GLY A 125 4.78 10.61 -21.03
C GLY A 125 4.33 11.58 -19.94
N LEU A 126 3.39 11.16 -19.06
CA LEU A 126 2.90 11.99 -17.97
C LEU A 126 3.98 12.16 -16.91
N GLU A 127 4.25 13.41 -16.54
CA GLU A 127 5.18 13.74 -15.48
C GLU A 127 4.58 13.39 -14.09
N ARG A 128 5.46 13.07 -13.12
CA ARG A 128 5.09 12.70 -11.75
C ARG A 128 4.07 13.67 -11.12
N GLY A 129 4.24 14.97 -11.38
CA GLY A 129 3.34 16.01 -10.84
C GLY A 129 1.89 15.88 -11.30
N HIS A 130 1.63 15.36 -12.50
CA HIS A 130 0.26 15.23 -13.00
C HIS A 130 -0.56 14.21 -12.21
N PHE A 131 0.03 13.07 -11.85
CA PHE A 131 -0.67 12.07 -11.02
C PHE A 131 -0.97 12.64 -9.64
N LYS A 132 0.00 13.27 -8.98
CA LYS A 132 -0.20 13.85 -7.64
C LYS A 132 -1.26 14.95 -7.65
N LEU A 133 -1.20 15.87 -8.62
CA LEU A 133 -2.22 16.91 -8.78
C LEU A 133 -3.62 16.33 -9.03
N ALA A 134 -3.72 15.26 -9.82
CA ALA A 134 -4.99 14.59 -10.06
C ALA A 134 -5.50 13.89 -8.80
N LEU A 135 -4.64 13.23 -8.04
CA LEU A 135 -4.99 12.60 -6.77
C LEU A 135 -5.51 13.64 -5.77
N ASP A 136 -4.76 14.72 -5.55
CA ASP A 136 -5.11 15.80 -4.62
C ASP A 136 -6.43 16.53 -5.02
N SER A 137 -6.74 16.60 -6.32
CA SER A 137 -7.94 17.31 -6.82
C SER A 137 -9.20 16.44 -6.95
N LEU A 138 -9.04 15.13 -7.13
CA LEU A 138 -10.16 14.22 -7.40
C LEU A 138 -10.54 13.36 -6.19
N CYS A 139 -9.65 13.20 -5.23
CA CYS A 139 -9.82 12.27 -4.12
C CYS A 139 -9.46 12.88 -2.78
N GLU A 140 -10.14 12.43 -1.74
CA GLU A 140 -9.78 12.64 -0.34
C GLU A 140 -9.21 11.33 0.19
N MET A 141 -7.90 11.32 0.47
CA MET A 141 -7.23 10.19 1.10
C MET A 141 -7.64 10.13 2.57
N LYS A 142 -8.03 8.94 3.02
CA LYS A 142 -8.50 8.71 4.40
C LYS A 142 -7.47 8.04 5.28
N HIS A 143 -6.32 7.70 4.72
CA HIS A 143 -5.31 6.91 5.39
C HIS A 143 -5.87 5.58 5.95
N GLN A 144 -6.62 4.92 5.08
CA GLN A 144 -7.17 3.58 5.22
C GLN A 144 -6.80 2.82 3.94
N ALA A 145 -5.84 1.92 4.02
CA ALA A 145 -5.15 1.37 2.87
C ALA A 145 -6.10 0.80 1.78
N GLY A 146 -7.16 0.10 2.17
CA GLY A 146 -8.13 -0.44 1.20
C GLY A 146 -8.99 0.63 0.51
N TYR A 147 -9.34 1.70 1.22
CA TYR A 147 -10.06 2.84 0.65
C TYR A 147 -9.13 3.63 -0.28
N ASP A 148 -7.92 3.91 0.16
CA ASP A 148 -6.97 4.73 -0.57
C ASP A 148 -6.49 4.02 -1.85
N ALA A 149 -6.24 2.71 -1.81
CA ALA A 149 -5.99 1.91 -3.00
C ALA A 149 -7.12 2.02 -4.05
N LYS A 150 -8.38 2.11 -3.62
CA LYS A 150 -9.52 2.33 -4.52
C LYS A 150 -9.53 3.75 -5.12
N GLN A 151 -9.19 4.77 -4.35
CA GLN A 151 -9.09 6.15 -4.84
C GLN A 151 -7.97 6.28 -5.88
N ILE A 152 -6.80 5.72 -5.59
CA ILE A 152 -5.66 5.68 -6.53
C ILE A 152 -6.08 5.04 -7.85
N ARG A 153 -6.85 3.93 -7.82
CA ARG A 153 -7.39 3.30 -9.02
C ARG A 153 -8.24 4.24 -9.84
N LEU A 154 -9.19 4.94 -9.22
CA LEU A 154 -10.10 5.87 -9.90
C LEU A 154 -9.34 6.99 -10.62
N VAL A 155 -8.30 7.52 -9.98
CA VAL A 155 -7.45 8.56 -10.58
C VAL A 155 -6.69 8.01 -11.79
N ILE A 156 -6.07 6.84 -11.67
CA ILE A 156 -5.33 6.21 -12.77
C ILE A 156 -6.26 5.91 -13.94
N ASP A 157 -7.45 5.35 -13.67
CA ASP A 157 -8.45 5.07 -14.70
C ASP A 157 -8.86 6.34 -15.45
N THR A 158 -8.96 7.47 -14.75
CA THR A 158 -9.26 8.77 -15.36
C THR A 158 -8.12 9.24 -16.25
N LEU A 159 -6.89 9.19 -15.77
CA LEU A 159 -5.69 9.65 -16.51
C LEU A 159 -5.37 8.77 -17.73
N VAL A 160 -5.64 7.46 -17.66
CA VAL A 160 -5.34 6.53 -18.75
C VAL A 160 -6.44 6.53 -19.83
N LYS A 161 -7.68 6.89 -19.48
CA LYS A 161 -8.80 6.98 -20.42
C LYS A 161 -8.94 8.37 -21.08
N SER A 162 -8.24 9.38 -20.55
CA SER A 162 -8.23 10.71 -21.18
C SER A 162 -7.42 10.65 -22.49
N PRO A 163 -7.99 11.09 -23.63
CA PRO A 163 -7.33 11.03 -24.93
C PRO A 163 -6.14 11.98 -25.04
#